data_0377955e5363eed7b468d9d4d5f387cb
#
_entry.id   0377955e5363eed7b468d9d4d5f387cb
#
_cell.length_a   1.000
_cell.length_b   1.000
_cell.length_c   1.000
_cell.angle_alpha   90.00
_cell.angle_beta   90.00
_cell.angle_gamma   90.00
#
_symmetry.space_group_name_H-M   'P 1'
#
loop_
_entity.id
_entity.type
_entity.pdbx_description
1 polymer ?
#
loop_
_entity_poly.entity_id
_entity_poly.type
_entity_poly.pdbx_seq_one_letter_code
_entity_poly.pdbx_strand_id
1 'polypeptide(L)'
;MEVSCYECELRACGLFKPISRNELGAINDIKRDHVVLPAGAEIIRAGGENPEIYTLYSGWAFRFQTLPDGRRQILNFLLPGDLVGLQAAMFDAAQHGIEALTDVQLCLLPRRKVWGLFGEMPGLAFDVAWLGSHEESHVDGNLTSAGRRTATERTAALIVML
;
A
#
# COMPACT_ATOMS: atom_id res chain seq x y z
N MET A 1 1.83 10.02 17.93
CA MET A 1 1.65 11.45 17.60
C MET A 1 0.74 11.48 16.37
N GLU A 2 -0.42 12.09 16.49
CA GLU A 2 -1.38 12.15 15.37
C GLU A 2 -0.91 13.21 14.38
N VAL A 3 -0.53 12.80 13.17
CA VAL A 3 -0.15 13.72 12.10
C VAL A 3 -1.42 14.05 11.29
N SER A 4 -1.77 15.33 11.25
CA SER A 4 -2.89 15.81 10.42
C SER A 4 -2.60 15.57 8.93
N CYS A 5 -3.63 15.17 8.16
CA CYS A 5 -3.49 15.07 6.71
C CYS A 5 -3.18 16.40 6.03
N TYR A 6 -3.48 17.52 6.69
CA TYR A 6 -3.16 18.87 6.18
C TYR A 6 -1.67 19.21 6.28
N GLU A 7 -0.96 18.59 7.24
CA GLU A 7 0.47 18.80 7.52
C GLU A 7 1.31 17.59 7.12
N CYS A 8 0.76 16.70 6.29
CA CYS A 8 1.40 15.44 5.90
C CYS A 8 2.61 15.71 4.98
N GLU A 9 3.79 15.31 5.43
CA GLU A 9 5.05 15.46 4.67
C GLU A 9 5.00 14.74 3.32
N LEU A 10 4.34 13.60 3.22
CA LEU A 10 4.19 12.86 1.97
C LEU A 10 3.45 13.69 0.90
N ARG A 11 2.50 14.55 1.31
CA ARG A 11 1.82 15.46 0.39
C ARG A 11 2.73 16.60 -0.06
N ALA A 12 3.56 17.10 0.83
CA ALA A 12 4.55 18.13 0.49
C ALA A 12 5.57 17.62 -0.54
N CYS A 13 5.90 16.33 -0.52
CA CYS A 13 6.79 15.69 -1.50
C CYS A 13 6.13 15.40 -2.86
N GLY A 14 4.84 15.71 -3.05
CA GLY A 14 4.15 15.48 -4.33
C GLY A 14 3.88 14.00 -4.65
N LEU A 15 3.95 13.11 -3.67
CA LEU A 15 3.70 11.66 -3.84
C LEU A 15 2.23 11.33 -4.13
N PHE A 16 1.32 12.22 -3.75
CA PHE A 16 -0.10 12.04 -3.98
C PHE A 16 -0.60 12.96 -5.10
N LYS A 17 -1.59 12.49 -5.85
CA LYS A 17 -2.33 13.37 -6.73
C LYS A 17 -2.93 14.55 -5.95
N PRO A 18 -3.00 15.74 -6.56
CA PRO A 18 -3.73 16.85 -5.98
C PRO A 18 -5.21 16.48 -5.78
N ILE A 19 -5.70 16.63 -4.57
CA ILE A 19 -7.12 16.48 -4.23
C ILE A 19 -7.64 17.80 -3.68
N SER A 20 -8.95 17.99 -3.75
CA SER A 20 -9.59 19.18 -3.21
C SER A 20 -9.45 19.23 -1.69
N ARG A 21 -9.57 20.45 -1.12
CA ARG A 21 -9.53 20.64 0.34
C ARG A 21 -10.68 19.89 1.03
N ASN A 22 -11.81 19.73 0.37
CA ASN A 22 -12.95 19.00 0.90
C ASN A 22 -12.66 17.49 0.98
N GLU A 23 -12.10 16.91 -0.06
CA GLU A 23 -11.67 15.49 -0.08
C GLU A 23 -10.58 15.24 0.97
N LEU A 24 -9.63 16.15 1.11
CA LEU A 24 -8.59 16.05 2.14
C LEU A 24 -9.19 16.09 3.55
N GLY A 25 -10.17 16.95 3.80
CA GLY A 25 -10.90 17.02 5.06
C GLY A 25 -11.60 15.69 5.36
N ALA A 26 -12.32 15.14 4.40
CA ALA A 26 -13.02 13.90 4.57
C ALA A 26 -12.07 12.71 4.86
N ILE A 27 -10.90 12.64 4.20
CA ILE A 27 -9.87 11.63 4.51
C ILE A 27 -9.32 11.84 5.94
N ASN A 28 -9.04 13.08 6.34
CA ASN A 28 -8.54 13.40 7.67
C ASN A 28 -9.54 12.99 8.76
N ASP A 29 -10.83 13.20 8.53
CA ASP A 29 -11.90 12.89 9.50
C ASP A 29 -12.13 11.38 9.69
N ILE A 30 -11.86 10.57 8.68
CA ILE A 30 -11.96 9.12 8.80
C ILE A 30 -10.68 8.47 9.28
N LYS A 31 -9.52 9.11 9.07
CA LYS A 31 -8.22 8.58 9.50
C LYS A 31 -8.23 8.36 11.02
N ARG A 32 -7.70 7.24 11.43
CA ARG A 32 -7.41 6.92 12.83
C ARG A 32 -5.91 7.07 13.10
N ASP A 33 -5.50 6.64 14.27
CA ASP A 33 -4.14 6.70 14.75
C ASP A 33 -3.12 6.10 13.78
N HIS A 34 -1.87 6.48 13.98
CA HIS A 34 -0.74 5.81 13.36
C HIS A 34 -0.45 4.49 14.07
N VAL A 35 -0.26 3.44 13.29
CA VAL A 35 0.25 2.16 13.75
C VAL A 35 1.75 2.13 13.50
N VAL A 36 2.55 1.87 14.54
CA VAL A 36 4.00 1.72 14.45
C VAL A 36 4.34 0.26 14.64
N LEU A 37 5.07 -0.32 13.70
CA LEU A 37 5.47 -1.72 13.73
C LEU A 37 6.99 -1.83 13.48
N PRO A 38 7.69 -2.73 14.17
CA PRO A 38 9.12 -2.97 13.95
C PRO A 38 9.36 -3.75 12.66
N ALA A 39 10.59 -3.70 12.17
CA ALA A 39 11.07 -4.56 11.09
C ALA A 39 10.74 -6.04 11.36
N GLY A 40 10.32 -6.77 10.34
CA GLY A 40 9.89 -8.16 10.42
C GLY A 40 8.47 -8.38 10.95
N ALA A 41 7.75 -7.34 11.34
CA ALA A 41 6.37 -7.47 11.77
C ALA A 41 5.43 -7.76 10.59
N GLU A 42 4.52 -8.71 10.78
CA GLU A 42 3.45 -8.99 9.83
C GLU A 42 2.41 -7.86 9.87
N ILE A 43 2.22 -7.16 8.76
CA ILE A 43 1.21 -6.10 8.61
C ILE A 43 -0.12 -6.73 8.19
N ILE A 44 -0.08 -7.64 7.20
CA ILE A 44 -1.24 -8.38 6.72
C ILE A 44 -0.84 -9.85 6.56
N ARG A 45 -1.66 -10.73 7.12
CA ARG A 45 -1.50 -12.17 6.98
C ARG A 45 -2.19 -12.68 5.72
N ALA A 46 -1.51 -13.48 4.90
CA ALA A 46 -2.14 -14.17 3.78
C ALA A 46 -3.25 -15.10 4.27
N GLY A 47 -4.41 -15.08 3.62
CA GLY A 47 -5.59 -15.84 3.99
C GLY A 47 -6.38 -15.27 5.19
N GLY A 48 -5.85 -14.23 5.86
CA GLY A 48 -6.53 -13.57 6.97
C GLY A 48 -7.50 -12.50 6.50
N GLU A 49 -8.52 -12.24 7.30
CA GLU A 49 -9.40 -11.08 7.12
C GLU A 49 -8.67 -9.81 7.59
N ASN A 50 -8.66 -8.80 6.74
CA ASN A 50 -8.16 -7.49 7.12
C ASN A 50 -9.21 -6.41 6.83
N PRO A 51 -9.88 -5.92 7.86
CA PRO A 51 -10.94 -4.94 7.72
C PRO A 51 -10.41 -3.52 7.46
N GLU A 52 -9.11 -3.28 7.62
CA GLU A 52 -8.54 -1.94 7.57
C GLU A 52 -7.67 -1.72 6.33
N ILE A 53 -7.61 -0.47 5.91
CA ILE A 53 -6.72 0.00 4.84
C ILE A 53 -5.70 0.92 5.49
N TYR A 54 -4.47 0.90 5.00
CA TYR A 54 -3.41 1.77 5.50
C TYR A 54 -2.76 2.54 4.36
N THR A 55 -2.20 3.71 4.69
CA THR A 55 -1.16 4.34 3.87
C THR A 55 0.17 4.15 4.59
N LEU A 56 1.18 3.67 3.89
CA LEU A 56 2.54 3.60 4.43
C LEU A 56 3.08 5.02 4.57
N TYR A 57 3.23 5.51 5.81
CA TYR A 57 3.69 6.87 6.09
C TYR A 57 5.21 6.96 6.07
N SER A 58 5.90 5.99 6.68
CA SER A 58 7.36 5.91 6.68
C SER A 58 7.83 4.46 6.78
N GLY A 59 9.09 4.24 6.41
CA GLY A 59 9.68 2.91 6.34
C GLY A 59 9.34 2.20 5.04
N TRP A 60 9.68 0.91 4.97
CA TRP A 60 9.52 0.05 3.81
C TRP A 60 8.85 -1.24 4.20
N ALA A 61 8.00 -1.77 3.33
CA ALA A 61 7.38 -3.07 3.47
C ALA A 61 7.47 -3.84 2.16
N PHE A 62 7.09 -5.11 2.15
CA PHE A 62 7.03 -5.90 0.92
C PHE A 62 5.83 -6.84 0.94
N ARG A 63 5.28 -7.09 -0.24
CA ARG A 63 4.28 -8.12 -0.47
C ARG A 63 4.95 -9.42 -0.86
N PHE A 64 4.45 -10.53 -0.33
CA PHE A 64 5.00 -11.84 -0.64
C PHE A 64 3.90 -12.90 -0.71
N GLN A 65 4.18 -13.94 -1.47
CA GLN A 65 3.40 -15.17 -1.47
C GLN A 65 4.25 -16.32 -0.94
N THR A 66 3.67 -17.12 -0.06
CA THR A 66 4.32 -18.32 0.45
C THR A 66 3.98 -19.49 -0.46
N LEU A 67 5.01 -20.16 -0.95
CA LEU A 67 4.89 -21.35 -1.76
C LEU A 67 4.57 -22.59 -0.90
N PRO A 68 4.04 -23.68 -1.48
CA PRO A 68 3.73 -24.90 -0.72
C PRO A 68 4.93 -25.52 0.04
N ASP A 69 6.15 -25.23 -0.41
CA ASP A 69 7.39 -25.68 0.24
C ASP A 69 7.91 -24.73 1.32
N GLY A 70 7.14 -23.68 1.65
CA GLY A 70 7.46 -22.68 2.66
C GLY A 70 8.36 -21.53 2.17
N ARG A 71 8.89 -21.59 0.96
CA ARG A 71 9.64 -20.46 0.38
C ARG A 71 8.73 -19.28 0.10
N ARG A 72 9.28 -18.08 0.19
CA ARG A 72 8.56 -16.82 -0.11
C ARG A 72 8.97 -16.30 -1.48
N GLN A 73 7.98 -15.89 -2.26
CA GLN A 73 8.17 -15.09 -3.47
C GLN A 73 7.79 -13.65 -3.16
N ILE A 74 8.75 -12.73 -3.22
CA ILE A 74 8.47 -11.29 -3.13
C ILE A 74 7.77 -10.87 -4.41
N LEU A 75 6.65 -10.18 -4.28
CA LEU A 75 5.84 -9.69 -5.40
C LEU A 75 6.23 -8.26 -5.77
N ASN A 76 6.29 -7.39 -4.77
CA ASN A 76 6.77 -6.00 -4.90
C ASN A 76 7.15 -5.43 -3.54
N PHE A 77 7.84 -4.29 -3.56
CA PHE A 77 8.07 -3.45 -2.39
C PHE A 77 6.99 -2.39 -2.26
N LEU A 78 6.76 -1.96 -1.03
CA LEU A 78 5.84 -0.89 -0.67
C LEU A 78 6.66 0.25 -0.05
N LEU A 79 6.46 1.45 -0.58
CA LEU A 79 7.19 2.66 -0.23
C LEU A 79 6.26 3.68 0.43
N PRO A 80 6.80 4.72 1.10
CA PRO A 80 5.98 5.79 1.64
C PRO A 80 5.04 6.40 0.58
N GLY A 81 3.77 6.46 0.90
CA GLY A 81 2.70 6.88 -0.01
C GLY A 81 1.82 5.73 -0.53
N ASP A 82 2.32 4.50 -0.53
CA ASP A 82 1.55 3.36 -1.03
C ASP A 82 0.36 3.00 -0.13
N LEU A 83 -0.72 2.53 -0.77
CA LEU A 83 -1.86 1.95 -0.07
C LEU A 83 -1.59 0.49 0.26
N VAL A 84 -1.74 0.15 1.53
CA VAL A 84 -1.54 -1.19 2.08
C VAL A 84 -2.92 -1.77 2.44
N GLY A 85 -3.20 -2.99 1.99
CA GLY A 85 -4.42 -3.69 2.34
C GLY A 85 -5.63 -3.43 1.45
N LEU A 86 -5.53 -2.60 0.42
CA LEU A 86 -6.64 -2.30 -0.48
C LEU A 86 -7.21 -3.57 -1.11
N GLN A 87 -6.36 -4.47 -1.62
CA GLN A 87 -6.80 -5.73 -2.21
C GLN A 87 -7.49 -6.62 -1.17
N ALA A 88 -6.91 -6.77 0.03
CA ALA A 88 -7.51 -7.54 1.12
C ALA A 88 -8.87 -6.96 1.56
N ALA A 89 -9.02 -5.64 1.46
CA ALA A 89 -10.27 -4.97 1.76
C ALA A 89 -11.35 -5.18 0.70
N MET A 90 -11.00 -5.51 -0.54
CA MET A 90 -11.94 -5.79 -1.62
C MET A 90 -12.34 -7.27 -1.71
N PHE A 91 -11.49 -8.17 -1.26
CA PHE A 91 -11.75 -9.60 -1.22
C PHE A 91 -12.11 -10.05 0.20
N ASP A 92 -12.65 -11.25 0.33
CA ASP A 92 -13.02 -11.83 1.64
C ASP A 92 -11.78 -12.19 2.46
N ALA A 93 -10.64 -12.48 1.78
CA ALA A 93 -9.38 -12.80 2.44
C ALA A 93 -8.20 -12.22 1.65
N ALA A 94 -7.12 -11.89 2.37
CA ALA A 94 -5.88 -11.40 1.78
C ALA A 94 -5.22 -12.48 0.91
N GLN A 95 -4.96 -12.16 -0.34
CA GLN A 95 -4.36 -13.10 -1.31
C GLN A 95 -2.84 -13.27 -1.12
N HIS A 96 -2.20 -12.36 -0.39
CA HIS A 96 -0.76 -12.35 -0.12
C HIS A 96 -0.48 -11.79 1.27
N GLY A 97 0.69 -12.08 1.81
CA GLY A 97 1.20 -11.49 3.04
C GLY A 97 1.89 -10.16 2.79
N ILE A 98 1.87 -9.29 3.79
CA ILE A 98 2.63 -8.04 3.81
C ILE A 98 3.43 -7.98 5.11
N GLU A 99 4.73 -7.73 4.99
CA GLU A 99 5.67 -7.68 6.11
C GLU A 99 6.48 -6.38 6.05
N ALA A 100 6.77 -5.83 7.22
CA ALA A 100 7.63 -4.67 7.37
C ALA A 100 9.10 -5.02 7.10
N LEU A 101 9.74 -4.36 6.14
CA LEU A 101 11.16 -4.55 5.84
C LEU A 101 12.04 -3.75 6.79
N THR A 102 11.60 -2.56 7.17
CA THR A 102 12.20 -1.70 8.19
C THR A 102 11.15 -1.41 9.26
N ASP A 103 11.48 -0.63 10.27
CA ASP A 103 10.45 -0.04 11.13
C ASP A 103 9.52 0.81 10.26
N VAL A 104 8.21 0.65 10.44
CA VAL A 104 7.18 1.32 9.62
C VAL A 104 6.21 2.10 10.47
N GLN A 105 5.71 3.20 9.91
CA GLN A 105 4.51 3.89 10.38
C GLN A 105 3.42 3.80 9.32
N LEU A 106 2.21 3.48 9.76
CA LEU A 106 1.05 3.28 8.90
C LEU A 106 -0.08 4.22 9.35
N CYS A 107 -0.66 4.97 8.42
CA CYS A 107 -1.89 5.72 8.67
C CYS A 107 -3.07 4.76 8.48
N LEU A 108 -3.84 4.51 9.52
CA LEU A 108 -4.97 3.60 9.51
C LEU A 108 -6.23 4.29 8.97
N LEU A 109 -6.84 3.70 7.96
CA LEU A 109 -8.08 4.14 7.33
C LEU A 109 -9.14 3.03 7.47
N PRO A 110 -10.17 3.20 8.32
CA PRO A 110 -11.19 2.17 8.52
C PRO A 110 -11.93 1.84 7.22
N ARG A 111 -11.88 0.60 6.79
CA ARG A 111 -12.46 0.10 5.53
C ARG A 111 -13.89 0.61 5.28
N ARG A 112 -14.75 0.48 6.30
CA ARG A 112 -16.17 0.87 6.16
C ARG A 112 -16.34 2.36 5.89
N LYS A 113 -15.48 3.20 6.47
CA LYS A 113 -15.50 4.65 6.27
C LYS A 113 -14.97 5.02 4.88
N VAL A 114 -13.94 4.32 4.41
CA VAL A 114 -13.40 4.51 3.05
C VAL A 114 -14.46 4.19 2.01
N TRP A 115 -15.23 3.09 2.17
CA TRP A 115 -16.33 2.77 1.26
C TRP A 115 -17.44 3.83 1.26
N GLY A 116 -17.75 4.41 2.43
CA GLY A 116 -18.69 5.54 2.53
C GLY A 116 -18.22 6.75 1.72
N LEU A 117 -16.92 7.10 1.82
CA LEU A 117 -16.34 8.20 1.06
C LEU A 117 -16.43 8.01 -0.46
N PHE A 118 -16.30 6.79 -0.96
CA PHE A 118 -16.40 6.53 -2.39
C PHE A 118 -17.79 6.86 -2.97
N GLY A 119 -18.84 6.64 -2.17
CA GLY A 119 -20.21 7.03 -2.55
C GLY A 119 -20.42 8.55 -2.56
N GLU A 120 -19.80 9.24 -1.61
CA GLU A 120 -19.94 10.69 -1.45
C GLU A 120 -18.99 11.49 -2.35
N MET A 121 -17.82 10.92 -2.65
CA MET A 121 -16.74 11.55 -3.41
C MET A 121 -16.21 10.62 -4.50
N PRO A 122 -16.91 10.53 -5.65
CA PRO A 122 -16.52 9.62 -6.74
C PRO A 122 -15.11 9.88 -7.30
N GLY A 123 -14.59 11.10 -7.15
CA GLY A 123 -13.21 11.46 -7.52
C GLY A 123 -12.18 10.64 -6.75
N LEU A 124 -12.37 10.46 -5.44
CA LEU A 124 -11.49 9.62 -4.62
C LEU A 124 -11.57 8.13 -5.01
N ALA A 125 -12.76 7.64 -5.36
CA ALA A 125 -12.92 6.28 -5.86
C ALA A 125 -12.15 6.06 -7.16
N PHE A 126 -12.20 7.03 -8.08
CA PHE A 126 -11.42 6.99 -9.31
C PHE A 126 -9.91 7.01 -9.04
N ASP A 127 -9.43 7.84 -8.10
CA ASP A 127 -8.02 7.91 -7.75
C ASP A 127 -7.51 6.59 -7.13
N VAL A 128 -8.31 5.94 -6.30
CA VAL A 128 -7.99 4.61 -5.75
C VAL A 128 -7.97 3.53 -6.85
N ALA A 129 -8.93 3.56 -7.79
CA ALA A 129 -8.92 2.66 -8.94
C ALA A 129 -7.68 2.89 -9.83
N TRP A 130 -7.30 4.15 -10.03
CA TRP A 130 -6.08 4.51 -10.75
C TRP A 130 -4.83 3.98 -10.05
N LEU A 131 -4.74 4.10 -8.71
CA LEU A 131 -3.64 3.53 -7.93
C LEU A 131 -3.58 2.01 -8.07
N GLY A 132 -4.71 1.31 -8.01
CA GLY A 132 -4.76 -0.13 -8.23
C GLY A 132 -4.25 -0.54 -9.62
N SER A 133 -4.65 0.19 -10.68
CA SER A 133 -4.17 -0.05 -12.05
C SER A 133 -2.68 0.25 -12.19
N HIS A 134 -2.18 1.25 -11.47
CA HIS A 134 -0.76 1.57 -11.44
C HIS A 134 0.06 0.46 -10.77
N GLU A 135 -0.41 -0.07 -9.64
CA GLU A 135 0.19 -1.24 -9.00
C GLU A 135 0.22 -2.48 -9.91
N GLU A 136 -0.86 -2.75 -10.64
CA GLU A 136 -0.91 -3.84 -11.62
C GLU A 136 0.20 -3.71 -12.66
N SER A 137 0.40 -2.51 -13.19
CA SER A 137 1.47 -2.19 -14.14
C SER A 137 2.88 -2.49 -13.58
N HIS A 138 3.11 -2.22 -12.29
CA HIS A 138 4.37 -2.58 -11.62
C HIS A 138 4.54 -4.11 -11.49
N VAL A 139 3.47 -4.82 -11.17
CA VAL A 139 3.48 -6.29 -11.07
C VAL A 139 3.79 -6.92 -12.43
N ASP A 140 3.25 -6.40 -13.53
CA ASP A 140 3.55 -6.84 -14.89
C ASP A 140 5.04 -6.66 -15.23
N GLY A 141 5.62 -5.53 -14.84
CA GLY A 141 7.06 -5.27 -14.96
C GLY A 141 7.91 -6.29 -14.19
N ASN A 142 7.49 -6.63 -12.96
CA ASN A 142 8.15 -7.63 -12.12
C ASN A 142 8.02 -9.04 -12.70
N LEU A 143 6.85 -9.40 -13.22
CA LEU A 143 6.62 -10.68 -13.89
C LEU A 143 7.51 -10.82 -15.13
N THR A 144 7.59 -9.77 -15.94
CA THR A 144 8.49 -9.72 -17.10
C THR A 144 9.95 -9.90 -16.69
N SER A 145 10.35 -9.19 -15.62
CA SER A 145 11.70 -9.29 -15.06
C SER A 145 12.01 -10.71 -14.57
N ALA A 146 11.10 -11.33 -13.83
CA ALA A 146 11.27 -12.68 -13.30
C ALA A 146 11.35 -13.73 -14.41
N GLY A 147 10.56 -13.58 -15.47
CA GLY A 147 10.42 -14.59 -16.52
C GLY A 147 11.44 -14.50 -17.66
N ARG A 148 12.01 -13.34 -17.96
CA ARG A 148 12.77 -13.10 -19.19
C ARG A 148 14.10 -12.39 -19.03
N ARG A 149 14.35 -11.70 -17.91
CA ARG A 149 15.58 -10.94 -17.70
C ARG A 149 16.67 -11.79 -17.04
N THR A 150 17.92 -11.51 -17.36
CA THR A 150 19.11 -12.07 -16.69
C THR A 150 19.20 -11.54 -15.25
N ALA A 151 20.02 -12.14 -14.41
CA ALA A 151 20.22 -11.70 -13.02
C ALA A 151 20.68 -10.23 -12.94
N THR A 152 21.60 -9.81 -13.81
CA THR A 152 22.09 -8.43 -13.88
C THR A 152 20.97 -7.46 -14.26
N GLU A 153 20.18 -7.79 -15.28
CA GLU A 153 19.05 -6.96 -15.70
C GLU A 153 17.95 -6.87 -14.65
N ARG A 154 17.69 -7.95 -13.89
CA ARG A 154 16.75 -7.94 -12.76
C ARG A 154 17.22 -7.02 -11.65
N THR A 155 18.51 -7.08 -11.30
CA THR A 155 19.09 -6.22 -10.29
C THR A 155 19.02 -4.75 -10.70
N ALA A 156 19.37 -4.44 -11.95
CA ALA A 156 19.26 -3.08 -12.48
C ALA A 156 17.81 -2.58 -12.48
N ALA A 157 16.86 -3.40 -12.93
CA ALA A 157 15.44 -3.06 -12.91
C ALA A 157 14.91 -2.77 -11.50
N LEU A 158 15.33 -3.58 -10.51
CA LEU A 158 14.95 -3.35 -9.12
C LEU A 158 15.48 -2.02 -8.60
N ILE A 159 16.75 -1.69 -8.85
CA ILE A 159 17.36 -0.42 -8.40
C ILE A 159 16.66 0.80 -9.03
N VAL A 160 16.22 0.70 -10.28
CA VAL A 160 15.51 1.79 -10.97
C VAL A 160 14.08 1.96 -10.45
N MET A 161 13.48 0.90 -9.90
CA MET A 161 12.11 0.91 -9.40
C MET A 161 12.00 1.44 -7.95
N LEU A 162 13.07 1.35 -7.17
CA LEU A 162 13.20 1.85 -5.80
C LEU A 162 13.60 3.33 -5.75
#